data_10086166e0b5a5149d3d1d5bccd56bcb
#
_entry.id   10086166e0b5a5149d3d1d5bccd56bcb
#
_cell.length_a   1.000
_cell.length_b   1.000
_cell.length_c   1.000
_cell.angle_alpha   90.00
_cell.angle_beta   90.00
_cell.angle_gamma   90.00
#
_symmetry.space_group_name_H-M   'P 1'
#
loop_
_entity.id
_entity.type
_entity.pdbx_description
1 polymer ?
#
loop_
_entity_poly.entity_id
_entity_poly.type
_entity_poly.pdbx_seq_one_letter_code
_entity_poly.pdbx_strand_id
1 'polypeptide(L)'
;MAVLSRNDLVDQPAIFPYFGPVIRDQPVVAIDKVRFVGDPVAAVAAVDEDDAREALDLIEVEYEELPAVFDPEEALLPTAPVLHESFPRVASGIADTILHTEEGTNRCNHFKLRKGDVEQGFREADQIFEHTFRSPPVQHVPLESHAAIAQVEAGRITLWAGTRTPHHTRAQLAEMFGVPLSNVRVVVHALGGAYGAKCYPKIEPITAASAWKTGRPLKLVLSRGVTIHLETGFERDGPLLLQRRCLGRRLSAPDQERRLRHGRPVPIPHVKVDSYAVYTNTVPAGAFRGYGISQAAWAYESRMDIIVEALGIDAQALRLKNVLRDGDAFATGETAHE
;
A
#
# COMPACT_ATOMS: atom_id res chain seq x y z
N MET A 1 -1.66 15.99 -30.35
CA MET A 1 -0.67 15.66 -29.30
C MET A 1 -0.88 16.58 -28.12
N ALA A 2 -0.79 16.08 -26.88
CA ALA A 2 -0.84 16.86 -25.65
C ALA A 2 0.08 16.22 -24.59
N VAL A 3 0.69 17.04 -23.74
CA VAL A 3 1.51 16.59 -22.61
C VAL A 3 0.80 16.98 -21.32
N LEU A 4 0.58 16.04 -20.42
CA LEU A 4 0.14 16.30 -19.06
C LEU A 4 1.39 16.41 -18.18
N SER A 5 1.56 17.54 -17.53
CA SER A 5 2.69 17.84 -16.67
C SER A 5 2.23 18.38 -15.32
N ARG A 6 3.17 18.65 -14.43
CA ARG A 6 2.94 19.31 -13.14
C ARG A 6 2.11 20.60 -13.28
N ASN A 7 2.42 21.44 -14.26
CA ASN A 7 1.78 22.75 -14.41
C ASN A 7 0.28 22.61 -14.70
N ASP A 8 -0.13 21.58 -15.42
CA ASP A 8 -1.54 21.31 -15.71
C ASP A 8 -2.36 20.93 -14.47
N LEU A 9 -1.70 20.51 -13.41
CA LEU A 9 -2.33 20.05 -12.18
C LEU A 9 -2.26 21.11 -11.08
N VAL A 10 -1.18 21.90 -11.03
CA VAL A 10 -0.96 22.92 -9.99
C VAL A 10 -1.66 24.23 -10.36
N ASP A 11 -1.60 24.63 -11.63
CA ASP A 11 -2.13 25.90 -12.10
C ASP A 11 -3.64 25.83 -12.41
N GLN A 12 -4.22 24.65 -12.42
CA GLN A 12 -5.65 24.44 -12.61
C GLN A 12 -6.35 24.00 -11.32
N PRO A 13 -7.07 24.89 -10.65
CA PRO A 13 -7.77 24.56 -9.41
C PRO A 13 -8.90 23.53 -9.58
N ALA A 14 -9.22 23.13 -10.79
CA ALA A 14 -10.29 22.18 -11.08
C ALA A 14 -9.94 20.72 -10.80
N ILE A 15 -8.64 20.38 -10.67
CA ILE A 15 -8.20 19.00 -10.41
C ILE A 15 -7.40 18.97 -9.11
N PHE A 16 -7.85 18.18 -8.15
CA PHE A 16 -7.03 17.85 -7.00
C PHE A 16 -5.96 16.83 -7.43
N PRO A 17 -4.66 17.17 -7.40
CA PRO A 17 -3.63 16.42 -8.10
C PRO A 17 -3.19 15.13 -7.40
N TYR A 18 -3.77 14.79 -6.25
CA TYR A 18 -3.38 13.64 -5.47
C TYR A 18 -4.50 12.62 -5.34
N PHE A 19 -4.11 11.36 -5.27
CA PHE A 19 -5.01 10.25 -4.97
C PHE A 19 -4.37 9.31 -3.93
N GLY A 20 -5.10 8.33 -3.51
CA GLY A 20 -4.67 7.37 -2.51
C GLY A 20 -5.86 6.90 -1.69
N PRO A 21 -5.82 5.71 -1.11
CA PRO A 21 -7.02 5.13 -0.52
C PRO A 21 -7.46 5.77 0.80
N VAL A 22 -6.54 6.24 1.63
CA VAL A 22 -6.83 6.95 2.88
C VAL A 22 -6.06 8.26 2.93
N ILE A 23 -4.75 8.22 2.84
CA ILE A 23 -3.93 9.40 2.64
C ILE A 23 -3.85 9.65 1.13
N ARG A 24 -4.11 10.88 0.70
CA ARG A 24 -3.98 11.33 -0.69
C ARG A 24 -2.54 11.79 -0.92
N ASP A 25 -1.60 10.85 -0.91
CA ASP A 25 -0.17 11.09 -0.97
C ASP A 25 0.48 10.75 -2.33
N GLN A 26 -0.30 10.18 -3.25
CA GLN A 26 0.17 9.83 -4.57
C GLN A 26 -0.23 10.93 -5.57
N PRO A 27 0.72 11.67 -6.16
CA PRO A 27 0.39 12.60 -7.22
C PRO A 27 0.09 11.88 -8.53
N VAL A 28 -0.75 12.48 -9.37
CA VAL A 28 -1.05 12.00 -10.72
C VAL A 28 0.22 12.00 -11.58
N VAL A 29 0.98 13.08 -11.52
CA VAL A 29 2.38 13.19 -11.92
C VAL A 29 3.12 13.93 -10.81
N ALA A 30 4.43 13.77 -10.71
CA ALA A 30 5.24 14.40 -9.68
C ALA A 30 5.03 15.92 -9.64
N ILE A 31 4.74 16.46 -8.45
CA ILE A 31 4.45 17.89 -8.25
C ILE A 31 5.71 18.62 -7.75
N ASP A 32 6.30 18.14 -6.69
CA ASP A 32 7.43 18.74 -5.99
C ASP A 32 8.73 17.94 -6.18
N LYS A 33 8.63 16.63 -6.01
CA LYS A 33 9.76 15.70 -6.12
C LYS A 33 9.28 14.31 -6.55
N VAL A 34 10.17 13.54 -7.15
CA VAL A 34 10.02 12.11 -7.35
C VAL A 34 10.55 11.37 -6.12
N ARG A 35 9.87 10.32 -5.69
CA ARG A 35 10.19 9.62 -4.45
C ARG A 35 10.70 8.21 -4.65
N PHE A 36 10.45 7.62 -5.82
CA PHE A 36 10.90 6.28 -6.14
C PHE A 36 11.02 6.10 -7.66
N VAL A 37 11.75 5.08 -8.10
CA VAL A 37 11.87 4.73 -9.52
C VAL A 37 10.51 4.23 -10.03
N GLY A 38 9.96 4.93 -11.03
CA GLY A 38 8.62 4.69 -11.56
C GLY A 38 7.55 5.71 -11.13
N ASP A 39 7.91 6.71 -10.33
CA ASP A 39 7.02 7.85 -10.05
C ASP A 39 6.77 8.63 -11.37
N PRO A 40 5.51 8.80 -11.84
CA PRO A 40 5.23 9.48 -13.08
C PRO A 40 5.66 10.95 -13.03
N VAL A 41 6.37 11.44 -14.05
CA VAL A 41 6.79 12.85 -14.17
C VAL A 41 5.91 13.59 -15.15
N ALA A 42 5.56 12.95 -16.26
CA ALA A 42 4.67 13.48 -17.29
C ALA A 42 3.92 12.36 -17.99
N ALA A 43 2.88 12.70 -18.73
CA ALA A 43 2.20 11.79 -19.65
C ALA A 43 1.97 12.46 -20.99
N VAL A 44 2.11 11.68 -22.07
CA VAL A 44 1.86 12.12 -23.43
C VAL A 44 0.59 11.46 -23.94
N ALA A 45 -0.24 12.26 -24.60
CA ALA A 45 -1.38 11.81 -25.40
C ALA A 45 -1.13 12.13 -26.87
N ALA A 46 -1.09 11.11 -27.72
CA ALA A 46 -0.93 11.24 -29.16
C ALA A 46 -2.03 10.49 -29.91
N VAL A 47 -1.97 10.51 -31.23
CA VAL A 47 -2.99 9.89 -32.11
C VAL A 47 -2.87 8.36 -32.03
N ASP A 48 -1.64 7.87 -31.96
CA ASP A 48 -1.31 6.45 -31.80
C ASP A 48 -0.16 6.23 -30.80
N GLU A 49 0.21 4.97 -30.62
CA GLU A 49 1.23 4.55 -29.64
C GLU A 49 2.65 4.94 -30.08
N ASP A 50 2.93 4.88 -31.38
CA ASP A 50 4.27 5.16 -31.91
C ASP A 50 4.58 6.65 -31.78
N ASP A 51 3.65 7.52 -32.16
CA ASP A 51 3.73 8.97 -31.94
C ASP A 51 3.88 9.31 -30.45
N ALA A 52 3.19 8.57 -29.57
CA ALA A 52 3.30 8.79 -28.12
C ALA A 52 4.69 8.42 -27.61
N ARG A 53 5.29 7.34 -28.09
CA ARG A 53 6.64 6.90 -27.72
C ARG A 53 7.70 7.87 -28.20
N GLU A 54 7.64 8.29 -29.46
CA GLU A 54 8.56 9.30 -30.00
C GLU A 54 8.49 10.61 -29.20
N ALA A 55 7.30 11.03 -28.82
CA ALA A 55 7.13 12.24 -28.03
C ALA A 55 7.64 12.09 -26.59
N LEU A 56 7.57 10.91 -25.99
CA LEU A 56 8.17 10.64 -24.67
C LEU A 56 9.69 10.78 -24.70
N ASP A 57 10.34 10.32 -25.79
CA ASP A 57 11.79 10.42 -25.96
C ASP A 57 12.29 11.86 -26.12
N LEU A 58 11.38 12.80 -26.45
CA LEU A 58 11.68 14.23 -26.55
C LEU A 58 11.53 14.98 -25.21
N ILE A 59 11.04 14.33 -24.16
CA ILE A 59 10.88 14.94 -22.84
C ILE A 59 12.21 14.87 -22.09
N GLU A 60 12.86 16.01 -21.95
CA GLU A 60 14.03 16.15 -21.12
C GLU A 60 13.63 16.47 -19.68
N VAL A 61 14.23 15.74 -18.72
CA VAL A 61 13.97 15.94 -17.29
C VAL A 61 15.31 16.13 -16.59
N GLU A 62 15.48 17.30 -16.01
CA GLU A 62 16.62 17.58 -15.13
C GLU A 62 16.25 17.24 -13.68
N TYR A 63 17.08 16.43 -13.02
CA TYR A 63 16.89 16.03 -11.63
C TYR A 63 17.95 16.66 -10.73
N GLU A 64 17.50 17.23 -9.63
CA GLU A 64 18.35 17.51 -8.48
C GLU A 64 18.31 16.31 -7.54
N GLU A 65 19.47 15.70 -7.28
CA GLU A 65 19.56 14.53 -6.42
C GLU A 65 19.38 14.93 -4.95
N LEU A 66 18.43 14.32 -4.28
CA LEU A 66 18.12 14.52 -2.87
C LEU A 66 18.58 13.31 -2.04
N PRO A 67 18.88 13.48 -0.74
CA PRO A 67 19.14 12.35 0.15
C PRO A 67 18.00 11.36 0.13
N ALA A 68 18.34 10.07 0.02
CA ALA A 68 17.37 8.99 -0.08
C ALA A 68 17.54 7.98 1.06
N VAL A 69 16.43 7.34 1.47
CA VAL A 69 16.42 6.26 2.46
C VAL A 69 15.63 5.08 1.92
N PHE A 70 16.25 3.90 1.92
CA PHE A 70 15.68 2.67 1.36
C PHE A 70 15.34 1.64 2.44
N ASP A 71 16.06 1.64 3.55
CA ASP A 71 15.79 0.74 4.68
C ASP A 71 14.73 1.34 5.61
N PRO A 72 13.67 0.60 5.96
CA PRO A 72 12.61 1.11 6.83
C PRO A 72 13.05 1.35 8.28
N GLU A 73 14.07 0.66 8.78
CA GLU A 73 14.59 0.90 10.13
C GLU A 73 15.39 2.22 10.15
N GLU A 74 16.20 2.45 9.11
CA GLU A 74 16.91 3.71 8.90
C GLU A 74 15.94 4.88 8.72
N ALA A 75 14.84 4.67 7.96
CA ALA A 75 13.81 5.69 7.71
C ALA A 75 13.07 6.14 8.98
N LEU A 76 13.09 5.35 10.05
CA LEU A 76 12.51 5.72 11.35
C LEU A 76 13.46 6.54 12.23
N LEU A 77 14.73 6.65 11.86
CA LEU A 77 15.69 7.46 12.63
C LEU A 77 15.37 8.95 12.52
N PRO A 78 15.58 9.74 13.58
CA PRO A 78 15.35 11.19 13.54
C PRO A 78 16.22 11.95 12.51
N THR A 79 17.31 11.33 12.06
CA THR A 79 18.24 11.89 11.07
C THR A 79 17.88 11.52 9.63
N ALA A 80 16.88 10.67 9.43
CA ALA A 80 16.49 10.25 8.08
C ALA A 80 15.84 11.39 7.29
N PRO A 81 16.08 11.48 5.97
CA PRO A 81 15.37 12.43 5.13
C PRO A 81 13.87 12.16 5.16
N VAL A 82 13.07 13.19 5.35
CA VAL A 82 11.59 13.07 5.37
C VAL A 82 11.06 13.07 3.93
N LEU A 83 10.32 12.04 3.56
CA LEU A 83 9.77 11.86 2.21
C LEU A 83 8.49 12.67 1.99
N HIS A 84 7.65 12.79 3.00
CA HIS A 84 6.41 13.57 2.98
C HIS A 84 6.38 14.50 4.19
N GLU A 85 6.63 15.77 3.97
CA GLU A 85 6.64 16.81 5.02
C GLU A 85 5.24 17.05 5.57
N SER A 86 4.23 16.90 4.70
CA SER A 86 2.81 17.03 5.04
C SER A 86 1.98 16.11 4.16
N PHE A 87 0.74 15.87 4.57
CA PHE A 87 -0.22 15.12 3.77
C PHE A 87 -1.23 16.07 3.11
N PRO A 88 -1.33 16.09 1.77
CA PRO A 88 -2.22 17.01 1.06
C PRO A 88 -3.69 16.85 1.48
N ARG A 89 -4.13 15.65 1.76
CA ARG A 89 -5.45 15.33 2.29
C ARG A 89 -5.51 13.94 2.91
N VAL A 90 -6.24 13.83 4.01
CA VAL A 90 -6.59 12.55 4.63
C VAL A 90 -8.10 12.34 4.47
N ALA A 91 -8.54 11.15 4.09
CA ALA A 91 -9.97 10.85 3.94
C ALA A 91 -10.66 10.94 5.28
N SER A 92 -11.73 11.75 5.35
CA SER A 92 -12.52 11.94 6.58
C SER A 92 -13.23 10.66 7.04
N GLY A 93 -13.42 10.51 8.34
CA GLY A 93 -14.30 9.51 8.97
C GLY A 93 -13.68 8.16 9.31
N ILE A 94 -12.69 7.67 8.55
CA ILE A 94 -11.98 6.40 8.83
C ILE A 94 -10.57 6.67 9.35
N ALA A 95 -9.98 7.76 8.91
CA ALA A 95 -8.60 8.12 9.23
C ALA A 95 -8.42 8.51 10.70
N ASP A 96 -9.35 9.27 11.24
CA ASP A 96 -9.24 9.86 12.59
C ASP A 96 -9.27 8.83 13.72
N THR A 97 -9.79 7.63 13.45
CA THR A 97 -9.91 6.56 14.46
C THR A 97 -8.88 5.46 14.34
N ILE A 98 -8.14 5.38 13.22
CA ILE A 98 -7.34 4.19 12.88
C ILE A 98 -5.91 4.54 12.49
N LEU A 99 -5.68 5.72 11.90
CA LEU A 99 -4.36 6.16 11.49
C LEU A 99 -3.71 7.00 12.58
N HIS A 100 -2.58 6.54 13.04
CA HIS A 100 -1.68 7.30 13.90
C HIS A 100 -0.49 7.78 13.06
N THR A 101 -0.77 8.74 12.16
CA THR A 101 0.25 9.39 11.34
C THR A 101 1.02 10.41 12.16
N GLU A 102 2.32 10.55 11.88
CA GLU A 102 3.16 11.60 12.45
C GLU A 102 3.71 12.45 11.29
N GLU A 103 3.14 13.64 11.11
CA GLU A 103 3.64 14.58 10.10
C GLU A 103 5.09 14.98 10.41
N GLY A 104 5.86 15.25 9.36
CA GLY A 104 7.28 15.56 9.48
C GLY A 104 8.17 14.36 9.83
N THR A 105 7.64 13.15 9.73
CA THR A 105 8.39 11.90 9.89
C THR A 105 8.04 10.92 8.77
N ASN A 106 8.89 9.90 8.59
CA ASN A 106 8.57 8.81 7.66
C ASN A 106 7.61 7.77 8.26
N ARG A 107 7.12 7.97 9.48
CA ARG A 107 6.15 7.07 10.12
C ARG A 107 4.75 7.36 9.62
N CYS A 108 4.32 6.59 8.63
CA CYS A 108 2.99 6.71 8.04
C CYS A 108 1.89 6.21 8.98
N ASN A 109 2.15 5.15 9.75
CA ASN A 109 1.23 4.63 10.74
C ASN A 109 1.95 3.84 11.82
N HIS A 110 1.44 3.91 13.04
CA HIS A 110 1.90 3.11 14.18
C HIS A 110 0.71 2.39 14.82
N PHE A 111 0.60 1.09 14.57
CA PHE A 111 -0.39 0.25 15.23
C PHE A 111 0.17 -0.36 16.51
N LYS A 112 -0.61 -0.33 17.57
CA LYS A 112 -0.25 -0.86 18.90
C LYS A 112 -1.26 -1.92 19.33
N LEU A 113 -0.78 -3.10 19.72
CA LEU A 113 -1.57 -4.11 20.41
C LEU A 113 -0.96 -4.40 21.77
N ARG A 114 -1.79 -4.41 22.79
CA ARG A 114 -1.40 -4.68 24.19
C ARG A 114 -2.39 -5.65 24.82
N LYS A 115 -1.89 -6.70 25.46
CA LYS A 115 -2.66 -7.67 26.24
C LYS A 115 -1.83 -8.11 27.43
N GLY A 116 -2.42 -8.12 28.63
CA GLY A 116 -1.71 -8.49 29.86
C GLY A 116 -0.54 -7.56 30.20
N ASP A 117 0.43 -8.07 30.92
CA ASP A 117 1.67 -7.39 31.34
C ASP A 117 2.89 -8.15 30.81
N VAL A 118 3.53 -7.59 29.76
CA VAL A 118 4.69 -8.22 29.11
C VAL A 118 5.91 -8.25 30.01
N GLU A 119 6.09 -7.24 30.87
CA GLU A 119 7.20 -7.20 31.83
C GLU A 119 7.07 -8.29 32.90
N GLN A 120 5.83 -8.57 33.31
CA GLN A 120 5.55 -9.73 34.18
C GLN A 120 5.87 -11.02 33.42
N GLY A 121 5.43 -11.16 32.16
CA GLY A 121 5.73 -12.34 31.36
C GLY A 121 7.23 -12.61 31.21
N PHE A 122 8.05 -11.57 31.05
CA PHE A 122 9.52 -11.72 31.02
C PHE A 122 10.11 -12.13 32.35
N ARG A 123 9.58 -11.65 33.47
CA ARG A 123 10.04 -12.05 34.81
C ARG A 123 9.70 -13.50 35.16
N GLU A 124 8.59 -13.99 34.62
CA GLU A 124 8.09 -15.36 34.87
C GLU A 124 8.63 -16.39 33.87
N ALA A 125 9.30 -15.95 32.81
CA ALA A 125 9.80 -16.82 31.76
C ALA A 125 11.03 -17.61 32.19
N ASP A 126 11.02 -18.93 32.01
CA ASP A 126 12.19 -19.80 32.23
C ASP A 126 13.27 -19.56 31.18
N GLN A 127 12.88 -19.23 29.94
CA GLN A 127 13.78 -18.93 28.83
C GLN A 127 13.22 -17.82 27.96
N ILE A 128 14.10 -16.98 27.38
CA ILE A 128 13.79 -15.90 26.48
C ILE A 128 14.47 -16.15 25.14
N PHE A 129 13.69 -16.05 24.07
CA PHE A 129 14.17 -16.19 22.70
C PHE A 129 13.95 -14.90 21.93
N GLU A 130 14.99 -14.40 21.29
CA GLU A 130 14.95 -13.22 20.44
C GLU A 130 15.39 -13.56 19.02
N HIS A 131 14.56 -13.22 18.03
CA HIS A 131 14.85 -13.50 16.62
C HIS A 131 14.32 -12.38 15.74
N THR A 132 15.07 -12.09 14.67
CA THR A 132 14.67 -11.20 13.59
C THR A 132 14.40 -12.01 12.35
N PHE A 133 13.27 -11.76 11.70
CA PHE A 133 12.90 -12.38 10.43
C PHE A 133 12.78 -11.31 9.36
N ARG A 134 13.25 -11.57 8.14
CA ARG A 134 13.19 -10.65 7.01
C ARG A 134 12.66 -11.37 5.79
N SER A 135 11.59 -10.88 5.16
CA SER A 135 11.05 -11.41 3.91
C SER A 135 11.46 -10.56 2.70
N PRO A 136 11.77 -11.14 1.55
CA PRO A 136 12.11 -10.37 0.36
C PRO A 136 10.88 -9.73 -0.28
N PRO A 137 11.05 -8.65 -1.06
CA PRO A 137 9.98 -8.11 -1.91
C PRO A 137 9.44 -9.17 -2.87
N VAL A 138 8.12 -9.17 -3.07
CA VAL A 138 7.45 -10.07 -4.01
C VAL A 138 6.62 -9.27 -5.00
N GLN A 139 6.71 -9.61 -6.28
CA GLN A 139 5.91 -8.99 -7.33
C GLN A 139 4.69 -9.85 -7.67
N HIS A 140 3.53 -9.22 -7.87
CA HIS A 140 2.26 -9.89 -8.17
C HIS A 140 2.27 -10.62 -9.51
N VAL A 141 2.92 -10.06 -10.50
CA VAL A 141 3.03 -10.57 -11.87
C VAL A 141 1.69 -11.09 -12.42
N PRO A 142 0.58 -10.29 -12.41
CA PRO A 142 -0.65 -10.72 -13.07
C PRO A 142 -0.41 -10.88 -14.56
N LEU A 143 -1.06 -11.85 -15.20
CA LEU A 143 -0.90 -12.06 -16.64
C LEU A 143 -1.29 -10.83 -17.45
N GLU A 144 -2.39 -10.20 -17.12
CA GLU A 144 -2.84 -8.91 -17.65
C GLU A 144 -2.13 -7.76 -16.92
N SER A 145 -1.38 -6.92 -17.63
CA SER A 145 -0.81 -5.68 -17.13
C SER A 145 -1.92 -4.65 -16.82
N HIS A 146 -1.57 -3.48 -16.29
CA HIS A 146 -2.55 -2.40 -16.08
C HIS A 146 -2.94 -1.79 -17.42
N ALA A 147 -4.25 -1.65 -17.64
CA ALA A 147 -4.83 -1.00 -18.79
C ALA A 147 -6.06 -0.18 -18.35
N ALA A 148 -6.19 1.02 -18.93
CA ALA A 148 -7.33 1.89 -18.71
C ALA A 148 -7.69 2.66 -19.98
N ILE A 149 -8.99 2.93 -20.15
CA ILE A 149 -9.51 3.87 -21.15
C ILE A 149 -10.36 4.89 -20.38
N ALA A 150 -10.15 6.16 -20.62
CA ALA A 150 -10.99 7.23 -20.06
C ALA A 150 -11.59 8.08 -21.17
N GLN A 151 -12.84 8.49 -20.98
CA GLN A 151 -13.56 9.40 -21.81
C GLN A 151 -14.23 10.47 -20.94
N VAL A 152 -14.11 11.72 -21.34
CA VAL A 152 -14.71 12.85 -20.63
C VAL A 152 -15.61 13.62 -21.57
N GLU A 153 -16.90 13.71 -21.23
CA GLU A 153 -17.91 14.43 -22.02
C GLU A 153 -18.82 15.25 -21.10
N ALA A 154 -18.92 16.54 -21.34
CA ALA A 154 -19.76 17.45 -20.56
C ALA A 154 -19.61 17.30 -19.04
N GLY A 155 -18.37 17.16 -18.54
CA GLY A 155 -18.06 16.97 -17.12
C GLY A 155 -18.40 15.58 -16.56
N ARG A 156 -18.71 14.61 -17.43
CA ARG A 156 -18.91 13.21 -17.06
C ARG A 156 -17.69 12.39 -17.44
N ILE A 157 -17.23 11.58 -16.53
CA ILE A 157 -16.07 10.69 -16.70
C ILE A 157 -16.58 9.26 -16.85
N THR A 158 -16.25 8.60 -17.95
CA THR A 158 -16.39 7.15 -18.08
C THR A 158 -15.01 6.54 -18.16
N LEU A 159 -14.73 5.62 -17.23
CA LEU A 159 -13.48 4.90 -17.15
C LEU A 159 -13.72 3.40 -17.33
N TRP A 160 -13.03 2.79 -18.28
CA TRP A 160 -12.91 1.33 -18.42
C TRP A 160 -11.54 0.93 -17.89
N ALA A 161 -11.49 0.09 -16.86
CA ALA A 161 -10.21 -0.30 -16.24
C ALA A 161 -10.27 -1.68 -15.60
N GLY A 162 -9.13 -2.35 -15.58
CA GLY A 162 -8.93 -3.60 -14.85
C GLY A 162 -8.72 -3.36 -13.36
N THR A 163 -9.77 -2.99 -12.63
CA THR A 163 -9.69 -2.73 -11.18
C THR A 163 -10.57 -3.68 -10.37
N ARG A 164 -10.10 -4.05 -9.18
CA ARG A 164 -10.89 -4.82 -8.19
C ARG A 164 -11.82 -3.95 -7.34
N THR A 165 -11.69 -2.64 -7.45
CA THR A 165 -12.36 -1.69 -6.57
C THR A 165 -13.03 -0.56 -7.33
N PRO A 166 -13.98 -0.85 -8.22
CA PRO A 166 -14.60 0.16 -9.08
C PRO A 166 -15.26 1.29 -8.30
N HIS A 167 -15.92 0.97 -7.19
CA HIS A 167 -16.60 2.00 -6.38
C HIS A 167 -15.60 2.96 -5.69
N HIS A 168 -14.46 2.42 -5.25
CA HIS A 168 -13.41 3.23 -4.65
C HIS A 168 -12.71 4.11 -5.69
N THR A 169 -12.39 3.54 -6.85
CA THR A 169 -11.84 4.28 -8.00
C THR A 169 -12.80 5.41 -8.42
N ARG A 170 -14.10 5.11 -8.51
CA ARG A 170 -15.15 6.08 -8.80
C ARG A 170 -15.15 7.25 -7.81
N ALA A 171 -15.10 6.95 -6.51
CA ALA A 171 -15.11 7.97 -5.48
C ALA A 171 -13.86 8.86 -5.53
N GLN A 172 -12.68 8.28 -5.76
CA GLN A 172 -11.45 9.05 -5.89
C GLN A 172 -11.45 9.96 -7.13
N LEU A 173 -11.90 9.47 -8.27
CA LEU A 173 -12.01 10.30 -9.47
C LEU A 173 -13.02 11.44 -9.26
N ALA A 174 -14.16 11.18 -8.64
CA ALA A 174 -15.13 12.23 -8.31
C ALA A 174 -14.52 13.32 -7.41
N GLU A 175 -13.75 12.91 -6.40
CA GLU A 175 -13.03 13.83 -5.50
C GLU A 175 -11.95 14.62 -6.25
N MET A 176 -11.13 13.95 -7.07
CA MET A 176 -10.04 14.57 -7.83
C MET A 176 -10.54 15.63 -8.81
N PHE A 177 -11.63 15.37 -9.52
CA PHE A 177 -12.18 16.28 -10.52
C PHE A 177 -13.26 17.21 -9.97
N GLY A 178 -13.57 17.17 -8.68
CA GLY A 178 -14.58 18.01 -8.06
C GLY A 178 -15.98 17.82 -8.64
N VAL A 179 -16.30 16.62 -9.15
CA VAL A 179 -17.59 16.31 -9.78
C VAL A 179 -18.43 15.39 -8.90
N PRO A 180 -19.78 15.46 -9.01
CA PRO A 180 -20.65 14.51 -8.30
C PRO A 180 -20.34 13.05 -8.67
N LEU A 181 -20.55 12.13 -7.72
CA LEU A 181 -20.40 10.68 -7.98
C LEU A 181 -21.24 10.20 -9.17
N SER A 182 -22.41 10.80 -9.40
CA SER A 182 -23.28 10.49 -10.55
C SER A 182 -22.63 10.76 -11.90
N ASN A 183 -21.64 11.64 -11.94
CA ASN A 183 -20.89 12.00 -13.14
C ASN A 183 -19.70 11.09 -13.42
N VAL A 184 -19.41 10.15 -12.56
CA VAL A 184 -18.31 9.18 -12.76
C VAL A 184 -18.88 7.78 -12.90
N ARG A 185 -18.54 7.12 -14.00
CA ARG A 185 -18.85 5.72 -14.27
C ARG A 185 -17.56 4.93 -14.43
N VAL A 186 -17.43 3.85 -13.68
CA VAL A 186 -16.31 2.90 -13.81
C VAL A 186 -16.85 1.56 -14.30
N VAL A 187 -16.34 1.11 -15.43
CA VAL A 187 -16.71 -0.15 -16.09
C VAL A 187 -15.55 -1.12 -15.95
N VAL A 188 -15.83 -2.30 -15.42
CA VAL A 188 -14.83 -3.35 -15.24
C VAL A 188 -15.25 -4.56 -16.07
N HIS A 189 -14.34 -5.01 -16.92
CA HIS A 189 -14.46 -6.28 -17.64
C HIS A 189 -13.82 -7.42 -16.87
N ALA A 190 -13.76 -8.61 -17.43
CA ALA A 190 -13.04 -9.74 -16.84
C ALA A 190 -11.57 -9.37 -16.59
N LEU A 191 -11.06 -9.72 -15.42
CA LEU A 191 -9.70 -9.41 -15.01
C LEU A 191 -8.78 -10.60 -15.27
N GLY A 192 -7.69 -10.36 -16.00
CA GLY A 192 -6.62 -11.32 -16.26
C GLY A 192 -5.63 -11.47 -15.10
N GLY A 193 -6.13 -11.52 -13.89
CA GLY A 193 -5.37 -11.62 -12.64
C GLY A 193 -5.23 -10.27 -11.92
N ALA A 194 -5.09 -10.32 -10.60
CA ALA A 194 -4.86 -9.14 -9.78
C ALA A 194 -3.92 -9.43 -8.60
N TYR A 195 -4.15 -10.47 -7.81
CA TYR A 195 -3.37 -10.90 -6.63
C TYR A 195 -3.10 -9.80 -5.59
N GLY A 196 -3.79 -8.68 -5.68
CA GLY A 196 -3.58 -7.48 -4.89
C GLY A 196 -3.17 -6.25 -5.70
N ALA A 197 -2.47 -6.42 -6.83
CA ALA A 197 -1.96 -5.35 -7.69
C ALA A 197 -3.02 -4.32 -8.10
N LYS A 198 -4.21 -4.78 -8.47
CA LYS A 198 -5.31 -3.95 -8.98
C LYS A 198 -6.35 -3.59 -7.91
N CYS A 199 -5.95 -3.56 -6.63
CA CYS A 199 -6.84 -3.18 -5.53
C CYS A 199 -7.02 -1.68 -5.35
N TYR A 200 -6.15 -0.87 -5.95
CA TYR A 200 -6.15 0.60 -5.84
C TYR A 200 -5.88 1.22 -7.19
N PRO A 201 -6.36 2.45 -7.43
CA PRO A 201 -6.00 3.19 -8.63
C PRO A 201 -4.49 3.32 -8.77
N LYS A 202 -3.99 3.17 -9.98
CA LYS A 202 -2.59 3.34 -10.39
C LYS A 202 -2.50 4.26 -11.59
N ILE A 203 -3.01 3.79 -12.71
CA ILE A 203 -3.00 4.51 -13.98
C ILE A 203 -4.34 5.20 -14.27
N GLU A 204 -5.38 4.84 -13.55
CA GLU A 204 -6.71 5.39 -13.74
C GLU A 204 -6.75 6.92 -13.56
N PRO A 205 -6.09 7.49 -12.52
CA PRO A 205 -6.02 8.94 -12.31
C PRO A 205 -5.33 9.67 -13.47
N ILE A 206 -4.16 9.19 -13.92
CA ILE A 206 -3.40 9.82 -14.99
C ILE A 206 -4.12 9.69 -16.35
N THR A 207 -4.78 8.54 -16.59
CA THR A 207 -5.58 8.33 -17.81
C THR A 207 -6.78 9.27 -17.84
N ALA A 208 -7.48 9.42 -16.72
CA ALA A 208 -8.63 10.33 -16.61
C ALA A 208 -8.20 11.80 -16.71
N ALA A 209 -7.08 12.21 -16.10
CA ALA A 209 -6.55 13.56 -16.18
C ALA A 209 -6.12 13.92 -17.60
N SER A 210 -5.48 13.01 -18.31
CA SER A 210 -5.10 13.20 -19.72
C SER A 210 -6.32 13.28 -20.63
N ALA A 211 -7.36 12.48 -20.40
CA ALA A 211 -8.62 12.56 -21.15
C ALA A 211 -9.37 13.87 -20.84
N TRP A 212 -9.32 14.33 -19.57
CA TRP A 212 -9.89 15.62 -19.17
C TRP A 212 -9.22 16.79 -19.89
N LYS A 213 -7.89 16.79 -19.93
CA LYS A 213 -7.10 17.82 -20.59
C LYS A 213 -7.34 17.86 -22.11
N THR A 214 -7.39 16.71 -22.75
CA THR A 214 -7.50 16.63 -24.21
C THR A 214 -8.93 16.76 -24.74
N GLY A 215 -9.93 16.50 -23.89
CA GLY A 215 -11.33 16.39 -24.30
C GLY A 215 -11.59 15.21 -25.27
N ARG A 216 -10.70 14.22 -25.31
CA ARG A 216 -10.78 13.06 -26.20
C ARG A 216 -10.68 11.76 -25.40
N PRO A 217 -11.27 10.66 -25.90
CA PRO A 217 -11.02 9.35 -25.33
C PRO A 217 -9.53 9.01 -25.38
N LEU A 218 -9.01 8.49 -24.28
CA LEU A 218 -7.61 8.15 -24.14
C LEU A 218 -7.44 6.74 -23.59
N LYS A 219 -6.52 5.98 -24.17
CA LYS A 219 -6.14 4.64 -23.74
C LYS A 219 -4.71 4.65 -23.23
N LEU A 220 -4.50 4.07 -22.05
CA LEU A 220 -3.17 3.83 -21.47
C LEU A 220 -3.03 2.34 -21.14
N VAL A 221 -1.97 1.72 -21.63
CA VAL A 221 -1.62 0.33 -21.34
C VAL A 221 -0.15 0.28 -20.90
N LEU A 222 0.10 -0.27 -19.72
CA LEU A 222 1.47 -0.41 -19.24
C LEU A 222 2.15 -1.63 -19.84
N SER A 223 3.41 -1.46 -20.22
CA SER A 223 4.28 -2.60 -20.51
C SER A 223 4.55 -3.41 -19.23
N ARG A 224 5.04 -4.64 -19.39
CA ARG A 224 5.38 -5.50 -18.25
C ARG A 224 6.49 -4.88 -17.38
N GLY A 225 7.50 -4.26 -17.99
CA GLY A 225 8.59 -3.59 -17.27
C GLY A 225 8.09 -2.46 -16.38
N VAL A 226 7.24 -1.57 -16.92
CA VAL A 226 6.66 -0.45 -16.17
C VAL A 226 5.73 -0.94 -15.06
N THR A 227 4.94 -2.01 -15.29
CA THR A 227 4.10 -2.60 -14.25
C THR A 227 4.93 -3.05 -13.03
N ILE A 228 6.10 -3.61 -13.25
CA ILE A 228 7.00 -4.03 -12.17
C ILE A 228 7.47 -2.82 -11.33
N HIS A 229 7.78 -1.70 -11.95
CA HIS A 229 8.22 -0.50 -11.24
C HIS A 229 7.09 0.23 -10.50
N LEU A 230 5.83 0.06 -10.91
CA LEU A 230 4.69 0.67 -10.23
C LEU A 230 4.16 -0.14 -9.05
N GLU A 231 4.53 -1.40 -8.96
CA GLU A 231 4.00 -2.30 -7.94
C GLU A 231 5.01 -3.33 -7.48
N THR A 232 5.34 -3.28 -6.21
CA THR A 232 5.81 -4.45 -5.50
C THR A 232 4.74 -4.88 -4.50
N GLY A 233 4.36 -6.15 -4.54
CA GLY A 233 3.55 -6.76 -3.51
C GLY A 233 4.45 -7.09 -2.35
N PHE A 234 4.49 -6.22 -1.32
CA PHE A 234 5.55 -6.32 -0.36
C PHE A 234 5.16 -5.90 1.05
N GLU A 235 5.56 -6.71 1.97
CA GLU A 235 5.76 -6.37 3.36
C GLU A 235 7.23 -6.62 3.66
N ARG A 236 8.02 -5.56 3.84
CA ARG A 236 9.43 -5.62 4.22
C ARG A 236 9.58 -5.53 5.73
N ASP A 237 10.61 -6.03 6.21
CA ASP A 237 10.94 -6.58 7.47
C ASP A 237 11.59 -5.64 8.47
N GLY A 238 11.38 -5.98 9.58
CA GLY A 238 11.85 -5.61 10.86
C GLY A 238 10.84 -6.18 11.86
N PRO A 239 10.81 -6.00 13.14
CA PRO A 239 9.74 -6.50 13.97
C PRO A 239 8.38 -5.92 13.48
N LEU A 240 7.76 -6.56 12.45
CA LEU A 240 6.56 -6.14 11.75
C LEU A 240 6.61 -4.68 11.22
N LEU A 241 7.73 -4.27 10.64
CA LEU A 241 7.81 -3.04 9.87
C LEU A 241 7.11 -3.27 8.52
N LEU A 242 5.86 -2.85 8.44
CA LEU A 242 5.10 -2.78 7.21
C LEU A 242 5.58 -1.56 6.44
N GLN A 243 6.43 -1.77 5.44
CA GLN A 243 6.72 -0.73 4.47
C GLN A 243 5.48 -0.53 3.61
N ARG A 244 4.75 0.52 3.85
CA ARG A 244 3.64 0.96 3.04
C ARG A 244 3.86 2.42 2.66
N ARG A 245 3.86 2.72 1.39
CA ARG A 245 3.08 3.89 1.01
C ARG A 245 1.70 3.59 1.57
N CYS A 246 1.16 4.49 2.37
CA CYS A 246 -0.14 4.29 2.99
C CYS A 246 -1.22 4.05 1.93
N LEU A 247 -1.23 2.86 1.39
CA LEU A 247 -2.33 2.33 0.61
C LEU A 247 -3.44 1.98 1.62
N GLY A 248 -3.90 3.06 2.29
CA GLY A 248 -4.95 3.02 3.28
C GLY A 248 -6.25 2.53 2.69
N ARG A 249 -6.28 1.27 2.31
CA ARG A 249 -7.54 0.59 2.29
C ARG A 249 -7.68 -0.12 3.61
N ARG A 250 -8.59 0.42 4.45
CA ARG A 250 -9.04 -0.25 5.65
C ARG A 250 -7.95 -1.13 6.27
N LEU A 251 -6.85 -0.50 6.66
CA LEU A 251 -6.26 -0.93 7.88
C LEU A 251 -7.21 -0.42 8.96
N SER A 252 -8.47 -0.85 8.86
CA SER A 252 -9.31 -0.84 10.01
C SER A 252 -8.59 -1.63 11.07
N ALA A 253 -8.63 -1.18 12.29
CA ALA A 253 -8.23 -2.01 13.41
C ALA A 253 -8.66 -3.48 13.20
N PRO A 254 -9.87 -3.79 12.69
CA PRO A 254 -10.27 -5.15 12.30
C PRO A 254 -9.39 -5.87 11.26
N ASP A 255 -8.77 -5.20 10.30
CA ASP A 255 -7.93 -5.91 9.31
C ASP A 255 -6.52 -6.18 9.83
N GLN A 256 -5.99 -5.32 10.69
CA GLN A 256 -4.76 -5.61 11.44
C GLN A 256 -5.01 -6.65 12.54
N GLU A 257 -6.15 -6.57 13.21
CA GLU A 257 -6.62 -7.56 14.15
C GLU A 257 -6.83 -8.93 13.48
N ARG A 258 -7.47 -8.98 12.30
CA ARG A 258 -7.62 -10.22 11.53
C ARG A 258 -6.28 -10.85 11.17
N ARG A 259 -5.26 -10.05 10.82
CA ARG A 259 -3.92 -10.56 10.54
C ARG A 259 -3.27 -11.17 11.77
N LEU A 260 -3.47 -10.54 12.92
CA LEU A 260 -2.98 -11.06 14.20
C LEU A 260 -3.80 -12.27 14.68
N ARG A 261 -5.10 -12.34 14.35
CA ARG A 261 -5.96 -13.49 14.65
C ARG A 261 -5.57 -14.75 13.88
N HIS A 262 -5.48 -14.63 12.55
CA HIS A 262 -5.19 -15.77 11.68
C HIS A 262 -3.72 -16.21 11.71
N GLY A 263 -2.85 -15.43 12.30
CA GLY A 263 -1.43 -15.71 12.37
C GLY A 263 -0.95 -16.39 13.67
N ARG A 264 -1.83 -16.61 14.65
CA ARG A 264 -1.42 -17.19 15.95
C ARG A 264 -2.46 -18.13 16.51
N PRO A 265 -2.38 -19.44 16.23
CA PRO A 265 -3.28 -20.44 16.82
C PRO A 265 -2.89 -20.78 18.28
N VAL A 266 -2.17 -19.89 19.00
CA VAL A 266 -1.64 -20.12 20.33
C VAL A 266 -2.16 -19.06 21.28
N PRO A 267 -2.75 -19.43 22.44
CA PRO A 267 -3.13 -18.49 23.48
C PRO A 267 -1.88 -17.90 24.13
N ILE A 268 -1.70 -16.59 24.01
CA ILE A 268 -0.58 -15.88 24.64
C ILE A 268 -1.18 -14.91 25.67
N PRO A 269 -0.82 -15.05 26.96
CA PRO A 269 -1.39 -14.22 28.03
C PRO A 269 -0.90 -12.78 27.99
N HIS A 270 0.36 -12.57 27.61
CA HIS A 270 1.00 -11.25 27.59
C HIS A 270 1.51 -10.94 26.18
N VAL A 271 0.97 -9.89 25.55
CA VAL A 271 1.30 -9.53 24.18
C VAL A 271 1.56 -8.03 24.07
N LYS A 272 2.68 -7.68 23.47
CA LYS A 272 3.01 -6.32 23.04
C LYS A 272 3.43 -6.37 21.57
N VAL A 273 2.66 -5.72 20.72
CA VAL A 273 2.99 -5.55 19.30
C VAL A 273 3.01 -4.07 18.97
N ASP A 274 4.08 -3.63 18.36
CA ASP A 274 4.22 -2.34 17.70
C ASP A 274 4.46 -2.62 16.21
N SER A 275 3.58 -2.13 15.34
CA SER A 275 3.68 -2.30 13.89
C SER A 275 3.70 -0.94 13.23
N TYR A 276 4.70 -0.71 12.39
CA TYR A 276 4.92 0.56 11.71
C TYR A 276 4.72 0.42 10.22
N ALA A 277 4.01 1.38 9.62
CA ALA A 277 4.06 1.62 8.20
C ALA A 277 5.01 2.80 7.95
N VAL A 278 5.99 2.61 7.08
CA VAL A 278 7.10 3.55 6.92
C VAL A 278 7.25 3.96 5.46
N TYR A 279 7.46 5.24 5.21
CA TYR A 279 7.84 5.75 3.91
C TYR A 279 9.32 5.53 3.64
N THR A 280 9.65 5.02 2.46
CA THR A 280 11.01 4.89 1.94
C THR A 280 11.04 5.23 0.45
N ASN A 281 12.23 5.41 -0.11
CA ASN A 281 12.40 5.66 -1.56
C ASN A 281 12.33 4.39 -2.42
N THR A 282 11.88 3.27 -1.85
CA THR A 282 11.60 2.07 -2.65
C THR A 282 10.23 2.17 -3.33
N VAL A 283 10.01 1.36 -4.35
CA VAL A 283 8.71 1.23 -5.01
C VAL A 283 7.63 0.93 -3.96
N PRO A 284 6.47 1.60 -4.01
CA PRO A 284 5.44 1.45 -3.00
C PRO A 284 4.98 0.02 -2.83
N ALA A 285 4.96 -0.44 -1.59
CA ALA A 285 4.38 -1.72 -1.23
C ALA A 285 2.86 -1.65 -1.18
N GLY A 286 2.20 -2.73 -1.58
CA GLY A 286 0.75 -2.80 -1.64
C GLY A 286 0.18 -4.14 -1.18
N ALA A 287 -1.12 -4.29 -1.34
CA ALA A 287 -1.79 -5.54 -1.05
C ALA A 287 -1.25 -6.68 -1.94
N PHE A 288 -0.78 -7.75 -1.33
CA PHE A 288 -0.47 -9.01 -1.99
C PHE A 288 -1.39 -10.12 -1.44
N ARG A 289 -1.65 -11.17 -2.22
CA ARG A 289 -2.52 -12.27 -1.81
C ARG A 289 -2.11 -12.83 -0.45
N GLY A 290 -3.02 -12.78 0.53
CA GLY A 290 -2.76 -13.10 1.94
C GLY A 290 -2.58 -11.86 2.84
N TYR A 291 -2.33 -10.67 2.29
CA TYR A 291 -2.22 -9.41 3.05
C TYR A 291 -1.26 -9.49 4.24
N GLY A 292 -0.09 -10.18 4.07
CA GLY A 292 0.94 -10.31 5.09
C GLY A 292 0.76 -11.50 6.05
N ILE A 293 -0.34 -12.25 5.94
CA ILE A 293 -0.54 -13.46 6.77
C ILE A 293 0.56 -14.48 6.49
N SER A 294 0.96 -14.66 5.22
CA SER A 294 1.98 -15.64 4.84
C SER A 294 3.33 -15.34 5.47
N GLN A 295 3.74 -14.07 5.47
CA GLN A 295 5.00 -13.63 6.08
C GLN A 295 4.96 -13.76 7.60
N ALA A 296 3.86 -13.33 8.23
CA ALA A 296 3.68 -13.48 9.66
C ALA A 296 3.65 -14.96 10.07
N ALA A 297 2.94 -15.80 9.32
CA ALA A 297 2.88 -17.24 9.56
C ALA A 297 4.27 -17.88 9.46
N TRP A 298 5.02 -17.57 8.39
CA TRP A 298 6.38 -18.03 8.27
C TRP A 298 7.25 -17.61 9.47
N ALA A 299 7.18 -16.38 9.89
CA ALA A 299 8.01 -15.88 11.00
C ALA A 299 7.68 -16.58 12.33
N TYR A 300 6.39 -16.69 12.69
CA TYR A 300 6.06 -17.29 13.99
C TYR A 300 6.19 -18.83 13.98
N GLU A 301 5.91 -19.51 12.85
CA GLU A 301 6.10 -20.97 12.77
C GLU A 301 7.59 -21.34 12.78
N SER A 302 8.44 -20.60 12.04
CA SER A 302 9.90 -20.76 12.11
C SER A 302 10.42 -20.52 13.53
N ARG A 303 9.89 -19.52 14.22
CA ARG A 303 10.25 -19.28 15.63
C ARG A 303 9.86 -20.44 16.53
N MET A 304 8.68 -21.05 16.31
CA MET A 304 8.26 -22.23 17.06
C MET A 304 9.21 -23.40 16.85
N ASP A 305 9.68 -23.62 15.63
CA ASP A 305 10.65 -24.69 15.32
C ASP A 305 12.00 -24.42 15.99
N ILE A 306 12.51 -23.20 15.98
CA ILE A 306 13.74 -22.83 16.70
C ILE A 306 13.60 -23.06 18.20
N ILE A 307 12.46 -22.71 18.79
CA ILE A 307 12.18 -22.93 20.22
C ILE A 307 12.15 -24.43 20.53
N VAL A 308 11.49 -25.22 19.71
CA VAL A 308 11.40 -26.68 19.83
C VAL A 308 12.78 -27.32 19.81
N GLU A 309 13.63 -26.92 18.87
CA GLU A 309 15.01 -27.43 18.75
C GLU A 309 15.85 -27.06 19.99
N ALA A 310 15.75 -25.81 20.45
CA ALA A 310 16.49 -25.33 21.61
C ALA A 310 16.06 -26.00 22.92
N LEU A 311 14.78 -26.39 23.04
CA LEU A 311 14.24 -27.06 24.24
C LEU A 311 14.33 -28.58 24.15
N GLY A 312 14.69 -29.17 22.99
CA GLY A 312 14.76 -30.59 22.79
C GLY A 312 13.39 -31.31 22.92
N ILE A 313 12.30 -30.64 22.53
CA ILE A 313 10.94 -31.18 22.62
C ILE A 313 10.37 -31.45 21.21
N ASP A 314 9.36 -32.30 21.16
CA ASP A 314 8.70 -32.62 19.90
C ASP A 314 7.86 -31.43 19.36
N ALA A 315 8.02 -31.10 18.09
CA ALA A 315 7.39 -29.96 17.47
C ALA A 315 5.86 -30.06 17.43
N GLN A 316 5.34 -31.25 17.20
CA GLN A 316 3.90 -31.49 17.18
C GLN A 316 3.32 -31.45 18.59
N ALA A 317 4.01 -32.03 19.57
CA ALA A 317 3.59 -32.00 20.96
C ALA A 317 3.51 -30.57 21.50
N LEU A 318 4.49 -29.69 21.19
CA LEU A 318 4.42 -28.28 21.57
C LEU A 318 3.21 -27.57 20.96
N ARG A 319 2.95 -27.78 19.68
CA ARG A 319 1.83 -27.12 18.98
C ARG A 319 0.48 -27.63 19.50
N LEU A 320 0.31 -28.94 19.69
CA LEU A 320 -0.93 -29.52 20.23
C LEU A 320 -1.21 -29.06 21.67
N LYS A 321 -0.17 -28.87 22.48
CA LYS A 321 -0.31 -28.35 23.84
C LYS A 321 -0.79 -26.90 23.85
N ASN A 322 -0.37 -26.10 22.87
CA ASN A 322 -0.60 -24.67 22.82
C ASN A 322 -1.62 -24.22 21.76
N VAL A 323 -2.34 -25.14 21.10
CA VAL A 323 -3.38 -24.77 20.13
C VAL A 323 -4.54 -24.10 20.84
N LEU A 324 -5.10 -23.06 20.21
CA LEU A 324 -6.34 -22.40 20.66
C LEU A 324 -7.48 -23.40 20.69
N ARG A 325 -8.25 -23.37 21.76
CA ARG A 325 -9.47 -24.16 21.93
C ARG A 325 -10.68 -23.24 21.95
N ASP A 326 -11.87 -23.82 21.80
CA ASP A 326 -13.10 -23.08 21.98
C ASP A 326 -13.14 -22.42 23.37
N GLY A 327 -13.47 -21.15 23.39
CA GLY A 327 -13.43 -20.29 24.57
C GLY A 327 -12.10 -19.61 24.88
N ASP A 328 -10.99 -19.97 24.22
CA ASP A 328 -9.71 -19.30 24.42
C ASP A 328 -9.72 -17.89 23.80
N ALA A 329 -9.03 -16.96 24.45
CA ALA A 329 -8.92 -15.60 23.96
C ALA A 329 -7.73 -15.42 23.01
N PHE A 330 -7.99 -14.84 21.82
CA PHE A 330 -6.95 -14.37 20.90
C PHE A 330 -6.09 -13.25 21.54
N ALA A 331 -4.96 -12.96 20.90
CA ALA A 331 -4.11 -11.82 21.27
C ALA A 331 -4.87 -10.49 21.23
N THR A 332 -5.90 -10.38 20.39
CA THR A 332 -6.78 -9.22 20.23
C THR A 332 -7.88 -9.12 21.29
N GLY A 333 -8.02 -10.12 22.18
CA GLY A 333 -9.04 -10.16 23.24
C GLY A 333 -10.36 -10.78 22.84
N GLU A 334 -10.55 -11.16 21.59
CA GLU A 334 -11.74 -11.88 21.15
C GLU A 334 -11.66 -13.36 21.51
N THR A 335 -12.80 -13.98 21.72
CA THR A 335 -12.92 -15.40 22.05
C THR A 335 -13.00 -16.26 20.80
N ALA A 336 -12.28 -17.38 20.76
CA ALA A 336 -12.43 -18.40 19.74
C ALA A 336 -13.79 -19.08 19.89
N HIS A 337 -14.53 -19.19 18.80
CA HIS A 337 -15.78 -19.95 18.71
C HIS A 337 -15.70 -20.89 17.50
N GLU A 338 -16.31 -22.06 17.58
CA GLU A 338 -16.49 -23.00 16.48
C GLU A 338 -17.24 -22.40 15.28
#